data_058b4d22465e1294515342e25759aea5
#
_entry.id   058b4d22465e1294515342e25759aea5
#
_cell.length_a   1.000
_cell.length_b   1.000
_cell.length_c   1.000
_cell.angle_alpha   90.00
_cell.angle_beta   90.00
_cell.angle_gamma   90.00
#
_symmetry.space_group_name_H-M   'P 1'
#
loop_
_entity.id
_entity.type
_entity.pdbx_description
1 polymer ?
#
loop_
_entity_poly.entity_id
_entity_poly.type
_entity_poly.pdbx_seq_one_letter_code
_entity_poly.pdbx_strand_id
1 'polypeptide(L)'
;MQLLDKLRDARIKNNVHYVEATDAPNRTEALRLVIDERRREFALQGAPRLIDLKRLNREDWFRKDIVHSANGETWTLPANDPRYIMPVPQTVLDFNPDMPQYDR
;
A
#
# COMPACT_ATOMS: atom_id res chain seq x y z
N MET A 1 20.10 7.72 -0.25
CA MET A 1 19.13 8.48 0.54
C MET A 1 19.03 9.94 0.11
N GLN A 2 20.14 10.61 -0.24
CA GLN A 2 20.13 12.01 -0.75
C GLN A 2 19.11 12.30 -1.88
N LEU A 3 18.75 11.31 -2.71
CA LEU A 3 17.76 11.49 -3.76
C LEU A 3 16.34 11.67 -3.21
N LEU A 4 16.00 10.99 -2.11
CA LEU A 4 14.70 11.11 -1.46
C LEU A 4 14.55 12.49 -0.79
N ASP A 5 15.60 12.96 -0.14
CA ASP A 5 15.61 14.29 0.48
C ASP A 5 15.49 15.39 -0.58
N LYS A 6 16.20 15.28 -1.71
CA LYS A 6 16.02 16.19 -2.85
C LYS A 6 14.60 16.21 -3.42
N LEU A 7 13.94 15.06 -3.50
CA LEU A 7 12.54 14.98 -3.92
C LEU A 7 11.63 15.73 -2.94
N ARG A 8 11.83 15.53 -1.65
CA ARG A 8 11.06 16.20 -0.60
C ARG A 8 11.27 17.70 -0.59
N ASP A 9 12.51 18.15 -0.69
CA ASP A 9 12.84 19.58 -0.80
C ASP A 9 12.14 20.27 -1.97
N ALA A 10 12.03 19.56 -3.11
CA ALA A 10 11.34 20.07 -4.28
C ALA A 10 9.81 20.10 -4.16
N ARG A 11 9.23 19.29 -3.29
CA ARG A 11 7.77 19.09 -3.15
C ARG A 11 7.17 19.76 -1.93
N ILE A 12 7.93 19.85 -0.84
CA ILE A 12 7.46 20.34 0.44
C ILE A 12 7.85 21.82 0.59
N LYS A 13 6.89 22.68 0.92
CA LYS A 13 7.16 24.09 1.18
C LYS A 13 8.05 24.27 2.40
N ASN A 14 8.91 25.28 2.38
CA ASN A 14 9.98 25.54 3.34
C ASN A 14 9.59 25.63 4.84
N ASN A 15 8.32 25.58 5.20
CA ASN A 15 7.83 25.70 6.59
C ASN A 15 7.36 24.38 7.19
N VAL A 16 7.47 23.27 6.47
CA VAL A 16 7.04 21.96 6.96
C VAL A 16 8.26 21.13 7.28
N HIS A 17 8.44 20.80 8.56
CA HIS A 17 9.48 19.87 8.99
C HIS A 17 9.12 18.45 8.61
N TYR A 18 10.05 17.72 8.01
CA TYR A 18 9.96 16.29 7.77
C TYR A 18 11.26 15.60 8.25
N VAL A 19 11.15 14.31 8.53
CA VAL A 19 12.33 13.51 8.89
C VAL A 19 13.15 13.24 7.64
N GLU A 20 14.41 13.67 7.64
CA GLU A 20 15.32 13.41 6.53
C GLU A 20 15.60 11.90 6.41
N ALA A 21 15.69 11.42 5.17
CA ALA A 21 15.97 10.01 4.93
C ALA A 21 17.42 9.64 5.27
N THR A 22 18.32 10.63 5.28
CA THR A 22 19.70 10.50 5.72
C THR A 22 19.84 10.21 7.21
N ASP A 23 18.85 10.61 8.02
CA ASP A 23 18.83 10.40 9.47
C ASP A 23 18.29 9.03 9.88
N ALA A 24 17.94 8.18 8.92
CA ALA A 24 17.45 6.84 9.20
C ALA A 24 18.53 5.99 9.91
N PRO A 25 18.23 5.46 11.12
CA PRO A 25 19.23 4.78 11.95
C PRO A 25 19.70 3.44 11.38
N ASN A 26 18.92 2.86 10.48
CA ASN A 26 19.24 1.57 9.87
C ASN A 26 18.57 1.41 8.50
N ARG A 27 18.94 0.33 7.78
CA ARG A 27 18.44 0.03 6.45
C ARG A 27 16.92 -0.16 6.41
N THR A 28 16.33 -0.78 7.43
CA THR A 28 14.88 -1.05 7.48
C THR A 28 14.09 0.24 7.59
N GLU A 29 14.51 1.16 8.46
CA GLU A 29 13.88 2.48 8.57
C GLU A 29 14.07 3.31 7.30
N ALA A 30 15.24 3.23 6.69
CA ALA A 30 15.47 3.85 5.40
C ALA A 30 14.51 3.35 4.31
N LEU A 31 14.27 2.04 4.25
CA LEU A 31 13.31 1.43 3.33
C LEU A 31 11.87 1.85 3.64
N ARG A 32 11.49 1.94 4.93
CA ARG A 32 10.17 2.45 5.32
C ARG A 32 9.93 3.86 4.81
N LEU A 33 10.90 4.75 4.99
CA LEU A 33 10.79 6.13 4.48
C LEU A 33 10.60 6.17 2.96
N VAL A 34 11.32 5.33 2.21
CA VAL A 34 11.17 5.23 0.75
C VAL A 34 9.78 4.70 0.36
N ILE A 35 9.29 3.67 1.05
CA ILE A 35 7.98 3.08 0.79
C ILE A 35 6.86 4.07 1.13
N ASP A 36 6.99 4.81 2.23
CA ASP A 36 6.02 5.83 2.61
C ASP A 36 6.00 6.99 1.61
N GLU A 37 7.15 7.40 1.11
CA GLU A 37 7.23 8.43 0.06
C GLU A 37 6.60 7.94 -1.24
N ARG A 38 6.92 6.72 -1.66
CA ARG A 38 6.27 6.08 -2.81
C ARG A 38 4.75 6.07 -2.65
N ARG A 39 4.25 5.78 -1.46
CA ARG A 39 2.81 5.80 -1.17
C ARG A 39 2.21 7.20 -1.33
N ARG A 40 2.92 8.25 -0.92
CA ARG A 40 2.47 9.64 -1.08
C ARG A 40 2.45 10.06 -2.54
N GLU A 41 3.50 9.74 -3.28
CA GLU A 41 3.61 10.07 -4.72
C GLU A 41 2.51 9.40 -5.56
N PHE A 42 2.13 8.17 -5.22
CA PHE A 42 1.13 7.39 -5.96
C PHE A 42 -0.24 7.34 -5.29
N ALA A 43 -0.55 8.25 -4.37
CA ALA A 43 -1.76 8.20 -3.54
C ALA A 43 -3.07 8.14 -4.35
N LEU A 44 -3.12 8.79 -5.52
CA LEU A 44 -4.30 8.88 -6.38
C LEU A 44 -4.13 8.17 -7.74
N GLN A 45 -3.10 7.35 -7.89
CA GLN A 45 -2.78 6.68 -9.15
C GLN A 45 -3.11 5.17 -9.11
N GLY A 46 -4.37 4.83 -9.20
CA GLY A 46 -4.84 3.45 -9.47
C GLY A 46 -4.28 2.36 -8.54
N ALA A 47 -3.78 1.27 -9.12
CA ALA A 47 -3.41 0.04 -8.44
C ALA A 47 -2.04 -0.06 -7.72
N PRO A 48 -1.08 0.91 -7.76
CA PRO A 48 0.22 0.75 -7.11
C PRO A 48 0.11 0.37 -5.63
N ARG A 49 -0.87 0.93 -4.92
CA ARG A 49 -1.10 0.64 -3.50
C ARG A 49 -1.44 -0.83 -3.24
N LEU A 50 -2.31 -1.42 -4.05
CA LEU A 50 -2.70 -2.82 -3.93
C LEU A 50 -1.53 -3.75 -4.25
N ILE A 51 -0.77 -3.43 -5.29
CA ILE A 51 0.41 -4.18 -5.69
C ILE A 51 1.47 -4.15 -4.59
N ASP A 52 1.75 -2.98 -4.03
CA ASP A 52 2.72 -2.81 -2.94
C ASP A 52 2.26 -3.58 -1.69
N LEU A 53 0.99 -3.53 -1.32
CA LEU A 53 0.46 -4.30 -0.19
C LEU A 53 0.61 -5.82 -0.40
N LYS A 54 0.23 -6.34 -1.57
CA LYS A 54 0.39 -7.77 -1.89
C LYS A 54 1.84 -8.23 -1.79
N ARG A 55 2.79 -7.39 -2.23
CA ARG A 55 4.21 -7.69 -2.17
C ARG A 55 4.76 -7.59 -0.75
N LEU A 56 4.52 -6.45 -0.09
CA LEU A 56 5.11 -6.12 1.21
C LEU A 56 4.49 -6.91 2.37
N ASN A 57 3.23 -7.33 2.26
CA ASN A 57 2.59 -8.16 3.28
C ASN A 57 3.21 -9.56 3.42
N ARG A 58 4.10 -9.97 2.51
CA ARG A 58 4.88 -11.21 2.61
C ARG A 58 6.10 -11.06 3.53
N GLU A 59 6.49 -9.81 3.85
CA GLU A 59 7.63 -9.49 4.69
C GLU A 59 7.15 -9.01 6.06
N ASP A 60 7.55 -9.66 7.13
CA ASP A 60 7.08 -9.37 8.49
C ASP A 60 7.30 -7.90 8.92
N TRP A 61 8.39 -7.29 8.44
CA TRP A 61 8.72 -5.89 8.74
C TRP A 61 7.77 -4.86 8.13
N PHE A 62 7.08 -5.22 7.05
CA PHE A 62 6.21 -4.32 6.28
C PHE A 62 4.75 -4.76 6.27
N ARG A 63 4.46 -5.93 6.85
CA ARG A 63 3.09 -6.46 6.95
C ARG A 63 2.16 -5.45 7.60
N LYS A 64 1.03 -5.22 6.98
CA LYS A 64 0.06 -4.25 7.45
C LYS A 64 -1.36 -4.66 7.12
N ASP A 65 -2.20 -4.68 8.15
CA ASP A 65 -3.65 -4.77 7.98
C ASP A 65 -4.21 -3.43 7.49
N ILE A 66 -5.23 -3.49 6.66
CA ILE A 66 -5.98 -2.29 6.27
C ILE A 66 -7.17 -2.17 7.19
N VAL A 67 -7.22 -1.08 7.91
CA VAL A 67 -8.35 -0.74 8.78
C VAL A 67 -9.08 0.46 8.18
N HIS A 68 -10.39 0.33 8.02
CA HIS A 68 -11.28 1.39 7.59
C HIS A 68 -12.39 1.57 8.62
N SER A 69 -12.56 2.79 9.09
CA SER A 69 -13.62 3.14 10.04
C SER A 69 -14.50 4.22 9.45
N ALA A 70 -15.82 3.96 9.42
CA ALA A 70 -16.81 4.91 8.97
C ALA A 70 -18.13 4.66 9.69
N ASN A 71 -18.87 5.72 10.01
CA ASN A 71 -20.20 5.66 10.64
C ASN A 71 -20.26 4.83 11.94
N GLY A 72 -19.17 4.79 12.72
CA GLY A 72 -19.11 4.01 13.96
C GLY A 72 -18.80 2.53 13.76
N GLU A 73 -18.65 2.06 12.54
CA GLU A 73 -18.24 0.71 12.20
C GLU A 73 -16.78 0.67 11.77
N THR A 74 -16.12 -0.45 12.02
CA THR A 74 -14.71 -0.66 11.65
C THR A 74 -14.57 -1.97 10.90
N TRP A 75 -14.00 -1.89 9.70
CA TRP A 75 -13.68 -3.03 8.86
C TRP A 75 -12.18 -3.24 8.80
N THR A 76 -11.76 -4.47 8.97
CA THR A 76 -10.35 -4.85 8.87
C THR A 76 -10.15 -5.84 7.75
N LEU A 77 -9.20 -5.55 6.87
CA LEU A 77 -8.69 -6.49 5.89
C LEU A 77 -7.29 -6.92 6.34
N PRO A 78 -7.14 -8.15 6.89
CA PRO A 78 -5.86 -8.66 7.34
C PRO A 78 -4.84 -8.76 6.21
N ALA A 79 -3.57 -8.69 6.56
CA ALA A 79 -2.50 -8.93 5.60
C ALA A 79 -2.59 -10.35 5.00
N ASN A 80 -2.42 -10.45 3.67
CA ASN A 80 -2.53 -11.69 2.92
C ASN A 80 -3.92 -12.37 2.90
N ASP A 81 -4.97 -11.65 3.26
CA ASP A 81 -6.35 -12.14 3.19
C ASP A 81 -6.72 -12.52 1.73
N PRO A 82 -7.49 -13.61 1.50
CA PRO A 82 -7.96 -13.97 0.16
C PRO A 82 -8.70 -12.87 -0.59
N ARG A 83 -9.34 -11.95 0.13
CA ARG A 83 -10.03 -10.78 -0.45
C ARG A 83 -9.13 -9.80 -1.19
N TYR A 84 -7.79 -9.93 -1.09
CA TYR A 84 -6.86 -9.22 -1.97
C TYR A 84 -6.91 -9.72 -3.42
N ILE A 85 -7.53 -10.88 -3.67
CA ILE A 85 -7.77 -11.38 -5.02
C ILE A 85 -9.13 -10.85 -5.46
N MET A 86 -9.18 -10.17 -6.60
CA MET A 86 -10.45 -9.69 -7.15
C MET A 86 -11.29 -10.87 -7.63
N PRO A 87 -12.60 -10.90 -7.36
CA PRO A 87 -13.47 -11.95 -7.87
C PRO A 87 -13.54 -11.89 -9.38
N VAL A 88 -13.84 -13.02 -9.99
CA VAL A 88 -14.19 -13.06 -11.41
C VAL A 88 -15.48 -12.25 -11.61
N PRO A 89 -15.51 -11.29 -12.56
CA PRO A 89 -16.71 -10.51 -12.84
C PRO A 89 -17.89 -11.42 -13.19
N GLN A 90 -19.08 -11.07 -12.71
CA GLN A 90 -20.29 -11.87 -12.94
C GLN A 90 -20.56 -12.10 -14.43
N THR A 91 -20.33 -11.11 -15.26
CA THR A 91 -20.47 -11.23 -16.71
C THR A 91 -19.61 -12.33 -17.31
N VAL A 92 -18.40 -12.57 -16.76
CA VAL A 92 -17.53 -13.67 -17.24
C VAL A 92 -18.08 -15.02 -16.82
N LEU A 93 -18.63 -15.13 -15.61
CA LEU A 93 -19.27 -16.35 -15.11
C LEU A 93 -20.54 -16.69 -15.91
N ASP A 94 -21.32 -15.68 -16.29
CA ASP A 94 -22.55 -15.87 -17.07
C ASP A 94 -22.26 -16.49 -18.46
N PHE A 95 -21.09 -16.17 -19.04
CA PHE A 95 -20.66 -16.76 -20.30
C PHE A 95 -19.85 -18.07 -20.13
N ASN A 96 -19.42 -18.38 -18.90
CA ASN A 96 -18.64 -19.57 -18.58
C ASN A 96 -19.15 -20.24 -17.31
N PRO A 97 -20.32 -20.93 -17.35
CA PRO A 97 -20.99 -21.47 -16.15
C PRO A 97 -20.14 -22.47 -15.36
N ASP A 98 -19.19 -23.14 -16.02
CA ASP A 98 -18.30 -24.13 -15.40
C ASP A 98 -17.07 -23.50 -14.71
N MET A 99 -16.90 -22.17 -14.79
CA MET A 99 -15.80 -21.49 -14.14
C MET A 99 -16.10 -21.25 -12.65
N PRO A 100 -15.28 -21.81 -11.73
CA PRO A 100 -15.50 -21.59 -10.31
C PRO A 100 -15.16 -20.17 -9.92
N GLN A 101 -15.93 -19.60 -8.98
CA GLN A 101 -15.57 -18.38 -8.29
C GLN A 101 -14.53 -18.68 -7.21
N TYR A 102 -13.68 -17.69 -6.90
CA TYR A 102 -12.75 -17.79 -5.77
C TYR A 102 -13.49 -17.74 -4.43
N ASP A 103 -13.11 -18.62 -3.51
CA ASP A 103 -13.52 -18.54 -2.11
C ASP A 103 -12.85 -17.33 -1.45
N ARG A 104 -13.63 -16.54 -0.69
CA ARG A 104 -13.21 -15.24 -0.14
C ARG A 104 -13.49 -15.18 1.35
#